data_d3d812ecf75f3054f361ed703c42eed4
#
_entry.id   d3d812ecf75f3054f361ed703c42eed4
#
_cell.length_a   1.000
_cell.length_b   1.000
_cell.length_c   1.000
_cell.angle_alpha   90.00
_cell.angle_beta   90.00
_cell.angle_gamma   90.00
#
_symmetry.space_group_name_H-M   'P 1'
#
loop_
_entity.id
_entity.type
_entity.pdbx_description
1 polymer ?
#
loop_
_entity_poly.entity_id
_entity_poly.type
_entity_poly.pdbx_seq_one_letter_code
_entity_poly.pdbx_strand_id
1 'polypeptide(L)'
;MIRDELSRRGFLAVAAASSCPAALRAQSKKHIPVGLLIYAVLADWKKDFDGTLKAVAEMGYEGLELTQYESWTPARAKDVRKLLDAIKLKVLATHTEPEFFMPGDKMKMAIELNQILGTHTVCCVRGLAATPTGIGYHAKSSDELDAWRELTDVLQKASETLKQHKMACSFHNHAVEFQPKDGIKPIDILAKSKNLLFHIDVNVCRRAGADPVAFMKQYPGKTESLLLTDGPADDNRHAPALGKGDTPWKDVFAAAESVGGIKYYLLTHGATELTPLETVKRDLEQYKLIHG
;
A
#
# COMPACT_ATOMS: atom_id res chain seq x y z
N MET A 1 81.37 4.73 24.41
CA MET A 1 81.08 3.35 24.98
C MET A 1 80.05 3.54 26.07
N ILE A 2 78.77 3.33 25.76
CA ILE A 2 77.73 3.09 26.75
C ILE A 2 76.80 2.12 26.07
N ARG A 3 76.72 0.91 26.63
CA ARG A 3 75.79 -0.11 26.24
C ARG A 3 74.46 0.16 26.99
N ASP A 4 73.36 0.26 26.30
CA ASP A 4 72.07 0.26 26.93
C ASP A 4 71.38 -1.12 26.68
N GLU A 5 71.14 -1.75 27.81
CA GLU A 5 70.44 -3.05 27.90
C GLU A 5 68.91 -2.86 27.61
N LEU A 6 68.43 -3.47 26.54
CA LEU A 6 67.02 -3.55 26.27
C LEU A 6 66.36 -4.60 27.21
N SER A 7 65.62 -4.09 28.15
CA SER A 7 64.85 -4.85 29.15
C SER A 7 63.80 -5.77 28.51
N ARG A 8 63.85 -7.07 28.84
CA ARG A 8 62.97 -8.14 28.41
C ARG A 8 61.55 -8.07 29.00
N ARG A 9 61.08 -6.91 29.47
CA ARG A 9 59.74 -6.75 30.11
C ARG A 9 58.69 -6.02 29.25
N GLY A 10 59.00 -5.68 28.00
CA GLY A 10 58.11 -4.94 27.11
C GLY A 10 57.30 -5.80 26.11
N PHE A 11 57.36 -7.14 26.15
CA PHE A 11 56.87 -7.98 25.06
C PHE A 11 55.65 -8.87 25.41
N LEU A 12 54.92 -8.60 26.49
CA LEU A 12 53.77 -9.40 26.92
C LEU A 12 52.51 -8.59 27.22
N ALA A 13 52.23 -7.56 26.45
CA ALA A 13 51.01 -6.74 26.63
C ALA A 13 50.27 -6.39 25.33
N VAL A 14 50.36 -7.22 24.29
CA VAL A 14 49.55 -7.04 23.05
C VAL A 14 49.08 -8.38 22.55
N ALA A 15 48.21 -9.08 23.27
CA ALA A 15 47.48 -10.23 22.76
C ALA A 15 46.24 -10.56 23.62
N ALA A 16 45.42 -9.57 23.96
CA ALA A 16 44.13 -9.80 24.59
C ALA A 16 43.15 -8.69 24.21
N ALA A 17 42.99 -8.49 22.91
CA ALA A 17 41.93 -7.64 22.44
C ALA A 17 41.32 -8.30 21.20
N SER A 18 40.04 -8.64 21.27
CA SER A 18 39.18 -8.89 20.14
C SER A 18 38.83 -10.36 19.85
N SER A 19 38.12 -10.96 20.74
CA SER A 19 37.04 -11.83 20.34
C SER A 19 35.76 -11.38 21.04
N CYS A 20 35.28 -10.20 20.67
CA CYS A 20 33.89 -9.86 20.84
C CYS A 20 33.15 -10.63 19.76
N PRO A 21 32.35 -11.66 20.05
CA PRO A 21 31.43 -12.20 19.07
C PRO A 21 30.51 -11.03 18.78
N ALA A 22 30.57 -10.49 17.56
CA ALA A 22 29.49 -9.67 17.03
C ALA A 22 28.24 -10.53 17.13
N ALA A 23 27.51 -10.38 18.22
CA ALA A 23 26.16 -10.90 18.34
C ALA A 23 25.42 -10.30 17.15
N LEU A 24 25.18 -11.11 16.11
CA LEU A 24 24.17 -10.84 15.14
C LEU A 24 22.87 -10.66 15.95
N ARG A 25 22.56 -9.42 16.32
CA ARG A 25 21.21 -9.06 16.71
C ARG A 25 20.38 -9.41 15.49
N ALA A 26 19.70 -10.52 15.53
CA ALA A 26 18.59 -10.79 14.65
C ALA A 26 17.70 -9.55 14.78
N GLN A 27 17.72 -8.68 13.77
CA GLN A 27 16.76 -7.57 13.71
C GLN A 27 15.40 -8.26 13.73
N SER A 28 14.63 -8.04 14.79
CA SER A 28 13.27 -8.52 14.86
C SER A 28 12.58 -8.04 13.58
N LYS A 29 12.06 -8.97 12.79
CA LYS A 29 11.35 -8.66 11.54
C LYS A 29 10.31 -7.59 11.89
N LYS A 30 10.35 -6.44 11.21
CA LYS A 30 9.43 -5.33 11.48
C LYS A 30 8.01 -5.84 11.24
N HIS A 31 7.14 -5.71 12.24
CA HIS A 31 5.75 -6.05 12.05
C HIS A 31 5.12 -5.13 11.00
N ILE A 32 4.49 -5.71 10.00
CA ILE A 32 3.78 -5.03 8.92
C ILE A 32 2.30 -5.36 9.10
N PRO A 33 1.45 -4.37 9.43
CA PRO A 33 0.04 -4.63 9.68
C PRO A 33 -0.68 -5.11 8.42
N VAL A 34 -1.65 -5.99 8.61
CA VAL A 34 -2.55 -6.46 7.56
C VAL A 34 -3.95 -5.87 7.75
N GLY A 35 -4.46 -5.26 6.69
CA GLY A 35 -5.79 -4.68 6.65
C GLY A 35 -6.67 -5.29 5.57
N LEU A 36 -7.91 -4.82 5.54
CA LEU A 36 -8.91 -5.17 4.56
C LEU A 36 -9.27 -3.93 3.72
N LEU A 37 -9.26 -4.07 2.39
CA LEU A 37 -9.93 -3.10 1.54
C LEU A 37 -11.44 -3.36 1.64
N ILE A 38 -12.17 -2.37 2.13
CA ILE A 38 -13.59 -2.51 2.51
C ILE A 38 -14.51 -2.90 1.35
N TYR A 39 -14.07 -2.72 0.09
CA TYR A 39 -14.79 -3.19 -1.08
C TYR A 39 -15.12 -4.68 -1.05
N ALA A 40 -14.25 -5.48 -0.44
CA ALA A 40 -14.45 -6.93 -0.34
C ALA A 40 -15.70 -7.32 0.47
N VAL A 41 -16.16 -6.45 1.37
CA VAL A 41 -17.34 -6.66 2.22
C VAL A 41 -18.37 -5.51 2.08
N LEU A 42 -18.36 -4.81 0.96
CA LEU A 42 -19.19 -3.61 0.74
C LEU A 42 -20.68 -3.87 0.87
N ALA A 43 -21.15 -5.05 0.46
CA ALA A 43 -22.56 -5.42 0.57
C ALA A 43 -22.98 -5.60 2.04
N ASP A 44 -22.15 -6.29 2.82
CA ASP A 44 -22.36 -6.48 4.27
C ASP A 44 -22.27 -5.14 5.00
N TRP A 45 -21.28 -4.33 4.68
CA TRP A 45 -21.12 -2.99 5.25
C TRP A 45 -22.34 -2.10 5.01
N LYS A 46 -22.88 -2.07 3.79
CA LYS A 46 -24.08 -1.26 3.48
C LYS A 46 -25.31 -1.75 4.24
N LYS A 47 -25.39 -3.05 4.54
CA LYS A 47 -26.49 -3.66 5.28
C LYS A 47 -26.34 -3.46 6.80
N ASP A 48 -25.17 -3.67 7.34
CA ASP A 48 -24.82 -3.52 8.76
C ASP A 48 -23.39 -3.02 8.91
N PHE A 49 -23.25 -1.70 8.97
CA PHE A 49 -21.96 -1.02 9.06
C PHE A 49 -21.17 -1.46 10.30
N ASP A 50 -21.78 -1.36 11.46
CA ASP A 50 -21.11 -1.60 12.75
C ASP A 50 -20.79 -3.08 12.96
N GLY A 51 -21.75 -3.96 12.62
CA GLY A 51 -21.57 -5.41 12.71
C GLY A 51 -20.46 -5.92 11.78
N THR A 52 -20.40 -5.39 10.54
CA THR A 52 -19.36 -5.77 9.59
C THR A 52 -17.96 -5.38 10.09
N LEU A 53 -17.80 -4.16 10.64
CA LEU A 53 -16.50 -3.73 11.17
C LEU A 53 -16.08 -4.55 12.40
N LYS A 54 -17.01 -4.91 13.29
CA LYS A 54 -16.75 -5.78 14.42
C LYS A 54 -16.32 -7.17 13.95
N ALA A 55 -17.03 -7.76 12.99
CA ALA A 55 -16.67 -9.06 12.43
C ALA A 55 -15.26 -9.06 11.83
N VAL A 56 -14.91 -8.02 11.06
CA VAL A 56 -13.55 -7.86 10.48
C VAL A 56 -12.48 -7.76 11.58
N ALA A 57 -12.74 -7.01 12.66
CA ALA A 57 -11.81 -6.91 13.78
C ALA A 57 -11.65 -8.25 14.52
N GLU A 58 -12.74 -8.99 14.73
CA GLU A 58 -12.76 -10.31 15.39
C GLU A 58 -12.01 -11.38 14.59
N MET A 59 -11.97 -11.26 13.25
CA MET A 59 -11.14 -12.12 12.39
C MET A 59 -9.64 -11.91 12.62
N GLY A 60 -9.25 -10.74 13.15
CA GLY A 60 -7.86 -10.38 13.41
C GLY A 60 -7.22 -9.50 12.36
N TYR A 61 -7.99 -8.80 11.54
CA TYR A 61 -7.50 -7.69 10.75
C TYR A 61 -7.08 -6.54 11.67
N GLU A 62 -5.98 -5.88 11.31
CA GLU A 62 -5.42 -4.78 12.12
C GLU A 62 -5.88 -3.40 11.65
N GLY A 63 -6.39 -3.35 10.43
CA GLY A 63 -6.87 -2.10 9.86
C GLY A 63 -7.71 -2.27 8.61
N LEU A 64 -8.09 -1.12 8.07
CA LEU A 64 -8.93 -1.00 6.89
C LEU A 64 -8.34 0.00 5.91
N GLU A 65 -8.61 -0.20 4.63
CA GLU A 65 -8.66 0.89 3.68
C GLU A 65 -10.12 1.23 3.42
N LEU A 66 -10.49 2.47 3.74
CA LEU A 66 -11.85 2.97 3.61
C LEU A 66 -12.07 3.61 2.24
N THR A 67 -13.26 3.42 1.70
CA THR A 67 -13.77 4.08 0.49
C THR A 67 -15.15 4.64 0.75
N GLN A 68 -15.64 5.49 -0.15
CA GLN A 68 -16.99 6.11 -0.06
C GLN A 68 -17.20 6.95 1.22
N TYR A 69 -16.10 7.39 1.86
CA TYR A 69 -16.13 8.25 3.05
C TYR A 69 -16.34 9.73 2.70
N GLU A 70 -16.21 10.09 1.44
CA GLU A 70 -16.27 11.47 0.95
C GLU A 70 -17.66 12.10 1.13
N SER A 71 -18.69 11.28 1.28
CA SER A 71 -20.03 11.73 1.62
C SER A 71 -20.26 11.95 3.13
N TRP A 72 -19.26 11.61 3.96
CA TRP A 72 -19.40 11.74 5.41
C TRP A 72 -19.26 13.18 5.86
N THR A 73 -20.03 13.53 6.87
CA THR A 73 -19.80 14.75 7.63
C THR A 73 -18.67 14.52 8.65
N PRO A 74 -18.01 15.59 9.14
CA PRO A 74 -17.05 15.47 10.24
C PRO A 74 -17.64 14.81 11.49
N ALA A 75 -18.92 14.99 11.78
CA ALA A 75 -19.63 14.33 12.88
C ALA A 75 -19.67 12.80 12.66
N ARG A 76 -20.07 12.35 11.46
CA ARG A 76 -20.08 10.92 11.10
C ARG A 76 -18.68 10.31 11.18
N ALA A 77 -17.66 11.00 10.68
CA ALA A 77 -16.28 10.53 10.75
C ALA A 77 -15.81 10.35 12.22
N LYS A 78 -16.20 11.26 13.14
CA LYS A 78 -15.92 11.12 14.58
C LYS A 78 -16.61 9.91 15.21
N ASP A 79 -17.85 9.62 14.84
CA ASP A 79 -18.58 8.45 15.36
C ASP A 79 -17.95 7.16 14.85
N VAL A 80 -17.57 7.11 13.56
CA VAL A 80 -16.83 5.97 12.98
C VAL A 80 -15.49 5.80 13.70
N ARG A 81 -14.75 6.89 13.95
CA ARG A 81 -13.47 6.83 14.67
C ARG A 81 -13.64 6.24 16.06
N LYS A 82 -14.67 6.63 16.83
CA LYS A 82 -14.96 6.06 18.14
C LYS A 82 -15.21 4.56 18.07
N LEU A 83 -16.00 4.11 17.09
CA LEU A 83 -16.24 2.68 16.87
C LEU A 83 -14.95 1.95 16.59
N LEU A 84 -14.14 2.44 15.65
CA LEU A 84 -12.87 1.83 15.26
C LEU A 84 -11.89 1.74 16.45
N ASP A 85 -11.81 2.78 17.27
CA ASP A 85 -10.98 2.77 18.48
C ASP A 85 -11.47 1.71 19.48
N ALA A 86 -12.79 1.58 19.67
CA ALA A 86 -13.37 0.60 20.58
C ALA A 86 -13.09 -0.85 20.17
N ILE A 87 -13.08 -1.13 18.86
CA ILE A 87 -12.77 -2.46 18.32
C ILE A 87 -11.29 -2.64 17.93
N LYS A 88 -10.44 -1.63 18.20
CA LYS A 88 -8.98 -1.64 17.91
C LYS A 88 -8.62 -1.83 16.42
N LEU A 89 -9.47 -1.36 15.54
CA LEU A 89 -9.26 -1.41 14.09
C LEU A 89 -8.78 -0.05 13.60
N LYS A 90 -7.68 0.01 12.84
CA LYS A 90 -7.09 1.26 12.33
C LYS A 90 -7.58 1.58 10.93
N VAL A 91 -7.58 2.86 10.55
CA VAL A 91 -7.66 3.24 9.14
C VAL A 91 -6.23 3.36 8.62
N LEU A 92 -5.80 2.40 7.78
CA LEU A 92 -4.46 2.37 7.20
C LEU A 92 -4.35 3.36 6.04
N ALA A 93 -5.40 3.42 5.22
CA ALA A 93 -5.53 4.35 4.12
C ALA A 93 -6.98 4.68 3.84
N THR A 94 -7.20 5.72 3.05
CA THR A 94 -8.49 5.99 2.41
C THR A 94 -8.31 6.02 0.90
N HIS A 95 -9.33 5.55 0.20
CA HIS A 95 -9.39 5.37 -1.24
C HIS A 95 -10.35 6.39 -1.82
N THR A 96 -9.87 7.30 -2.69
CA THR A 96 -10.71 8.39 -3.21
C THR A 96 -10.39 8.77 -4.65
N GLU A 97 -11.28 9.51 -5.29
CA GLU A 97 -11.21 9.87 -6.70
C GLU A 97 -10.23 11.04 -6.94
N PRO A 98 -9.70 11.20 -8.18
CA PRO A 98 -8.71 12.22 -8.52
C PRO A 98 -9.11 13.65 -8.19
N GLU A 99 -10.40 13.96 -8.19
CA GLU A 99 -10.91 15.31 -7.89
C GLU A 99 -10.60 15.78 -6.47
N PHE A 100 -10.38 14.85 -5.53
CA PHE A 100 -10.00 15.13 -4.14
C PHE A 100 -8.50 15.45 -3.99
N PHE A 101 -7.72 15.30 -5.05
CA PHE A 101 -6.32 15.69 -5.11
C PHE A 101 -6.12 17.06 -5.79
N MET A 102 -7.17 17.66 -6.32
CA MET A 102 -7.13 18.99 -6.91
C MET A 102 -7.29 20.07 -5.83
N PRO A 103 -6.57 21.21 -5.94
CA PRO A 103 -6.74 22.31 -4.99
C PRO A 103 -8.19 22.76 -4.92
N GLY A 104 -8.74 22.90 -3.69
CA GLY A 104 -10.11 23.34 -3.47
C GLY A 104 -10.75 22.70 -2.25
N ASP A 105 -12.06 22.81 -2.16
CA ASP A 105 -12.81 22.39 -0.96
C ASP A 105 -12.87 20.87 -0.82
N LYS A 106 -12.87 20.09 -1.92
CA LYS A 106 -12.80 18.62 -1.88
C LYS A 106 -11.50 18.14 -1.23
N MET A 107 -10.37 18.74 -1.57
CA MET A 107 -9.08 18.40 -0.96
C MET A 107 -9.05 18.77 0.54
N LYS A 108 -9.57 19.95 0.91
CA LYS A 108 -9.68 20.36 2.33
C LYS A 108 -10.53 19.37 3.11
N MET A 109 -11.68 18.98 2.56
CA MET A 109 -12.57 17.99 3.17
C MET A 109 -11.89 16.63 3.31
N ALA A 110 -11.19 16.15 2.28
CA ALA A 110 -10.44 14.90 2.36
C ALA A 110 -9.39 14.95 3.48
N ILE A 111 -8.65 16.05 3.60
CA ILE A 111 -7.68 16.26 4.67
C ILE A 111 -8.36 16.21 6.05
N GLU A 112 -9.45 16.98 6.23
CA GLU A 112 -10.17 17.03 7.51
C GLU A 112 -10.70 15.65 7.92
N LEU A 113 -11.38 14.94 7.01
CA LEU A 113 -11.94 13.62 7.29
C LEU A 113 -10.83 12.60 7.63
N ASN A 114 -9.72 12.62 6.89
CA ASN A 114 -8.58 11.74 7.15
C ASN A 114 -7.90 12.04 8.49
N GLN A 115 -7.80 13.31 8.90
CA GLN A 115 -7.32 13.70 10.23
C GLN A 115 -8.23 13.15 11.34
N ILE A 116 -9.55 13.26 11.19
CA ILE A 116 -10.52 12.72 12.15
C ILE A 116 -10.40 11.18 12.22
N LEU A 117 -10.31 10.52 11.07
CA LEU A 117 -10.18 9.06 10.99
C LEU A 117 -8.82 8.55 11.48
N GLY A 118 -7.83 9.44 11.59
CA GLY A 118 -6.48 9.10 12.05
C GLY A 118 -5.65 8.34 11.04
N THR A 119 -5.99 8.41 9.75
CA THR A 119 -5.17 7.85 8.68
C THR A 119 -4.12 8.84 8.19
N HIS A 120 -3.02 8.29 7.67
CA HIS A 120 -1.92 9.08 7.13
C HIS A 120 -1.70 8.88 5.63
N THR A 121 -2.54 8.10 4.96
CA THR A 121 -2.43 7.86 3.52
C THR A 121 -3.76 8.09 2.83
N VAL A 122 -3.73 8.93 1.79
CA VAL A 122 -4.85 9.16 0.87
C VAL A 122 -4.45 8.58 -0.47
N CYS A 123 -5.18 7.56 -0.92
CA CYS A 123 -4.89 6.82 -2.14
C CYS A 123 -5.79 7.29 -3.28
N CYS A 124 -5.19 7.72 -4.37
CA CYS A 124 -5.90 8.01 -5.63
C CYS A 124 -6.22 6.70 -6.34
N VAL A 125 -7.51 6.42 -6.52
CA VAL A 125 -8.00 5.11 -7.00
C VAL A 125 -8.09 5.01 -8.51
N ARG A 126 -8.02 6.12 -9.22
CA ARG A 126 -8.18 6.12 -10.68
C ARG A 126 -7.15 6.99 -11.36
N GLY A 127 -6.75 6.54 -12.55
CA GLY A 127 -5.98 7.33 -13.49
C GLY A 127 -6.87 8.24 -14.34
N LEU A 128 -6.65 8.23 -15.65
CA LEU A 128 -7.42 9.05 -16.59
C LEU A 128 -8.86 8.56 -16.75
N ALA A 129 -9.77 9.49 -17.00
CA ALA A 129 -11.15 9.21 -17.33
C ALA A 129 -11.27 8.68 -18.77
N ALA A 130 -11.01 7.37 -18.93
CA ALA A 130 -11.08 6.69 -20.22
C ALA A 130 -12.38 5.90 -20.44
N THR A 131 -13.36 6.03 -19.51
CA THR A 131 -14.58 5.22 -19.54
C THR A 131 -15.82 6.04 -19.93
N PRO A 132 -16.86 5.41 -20.49
CA PRO A 132 -18.15 6.08 -20.75
C PRO A 132 -18.79 6.69 -19.50
N THR A 133 -18.41 6.22 -18.31
CA THR A 133 -18.89 6.78 -17.02
C THR A 133 -18.20 8.08 -16.65
N GLY A 134 -17.11 8.45 -17.34
CA GLY A 134 -16.34 9.66 -17.05
C GLY A 134 -15.70 9.69 -15.67
N ILE A 135 -15.55 8.55 -15.01
CA ILE A 135 -14.90 8.47 -13.68
C ILE A 135 -13.39 8.41 -13.86
N GLY A 136 -12.66 9.33 -13.23
CA GLY A 136 -11.21 9.47 -13.29
C GLY A 136 -10.80 10.92 -13.51
N TYR A 137 -9.51 11.15 -13.74
CA TYR A 137 -8.99 12.48 -14.03
C TYR A 137 -9.32 12.90 -15.47
N HIS A 138 -9.99 14.05 -15.62
CA HIS A 138 -10.26 14.67 -16.91
C HIS A 138 -9.10 15.59 -17.29
N ALA A 139 -8.17 15.07 -18.08
CA ALA A 139 -7.05 15.84 -18.58
C ALA A 139 -7.50 16.91 -19.59
N LYS A 140 -6.74 17.98 -19.70
CA LYS A 140 -6.94 19.03 -20.73
C LYS A 140 -6.37 18.57 -22.06
N SER A 141 -5.29 17.81 -22.04
CA SER A 141 -4.66 17.29 -23.23
C SER A 141 -5.47 16.15 -23.84
N SER A 142 -5.58 16.14 -25.16
CA SER A 142 -6.10 15.02 -25.95
C SER A 142 -5.04 13.95 -26.22
N ASP A 143 -3.76 14.26 -26.04
CA ASP A 143 -2.66 13.29 -26.08
C ASP A 143 -2.62 12.50 -24.77
N GLU A 144 -2.62 11.18 -24.88
CA GLU A 144 -2.72 10.30 -23.71
C GLU A 144 -1.50 10.40 -22.78
N LEU A 145 -0.28 10.49 -23.33
CA LEU A 145 0.91 10.60 -22.50
C LEU A 145 1.01 11.96 -21.82
N ASP A 146 0.55 13.03 -22.48
CA ASP A 146 0.47 14.36 -21.87
C ASP A 146 -0.61 14.40 -20.77
N ALA A 147 -1.74 13.72 -20.99
CA ALA A 147 -2.76 13.57 -19.97
C ALA A 147 -2.23 12.85 -18.70
N TRP A 148 -1.40 11.82 -18.87
CA TRP A 148 -0.73 11.16 -17.75
C TRP A 148 0.29 12.07 -17.05
N ARG A 149 0.99 12.95 -17.79
CA ARG A 149 1.88 13.97 -17.22
C ARG A 149 1.09 15.00 -16.42
N GLU A 150 -0.05 15.49 -16.94
CA GLU A 150 -0.94 16.40 -16.21
C GLU A 150 -1.43 15.79 -14.88
N LEU A 151 -1.89 14.53 -14.90
CA LEU A 151 -2.30 13.83 -13.67
C LEU A 151 -1.12 13.69 -12.69
N THR A 152 0.07 13.37 -13.21
CA THR A 152 1.27 13.28 -12.37
C THR A 152 1.58 14.61 -11.67
N ASP A 153 1.44 15.72 -12.38
CA ASP A 153 1.64 17.06 -11.81
C ASP A 153 0.59 17.41 -10.74
N VAL A 154 -0.66 17.00 -10.96
CA VAL A 154 -1.73 17.14 -9.95
C VAL A 154 -1.39 16.36 -8.69
N LEU A 155 -1.03 15.08 -8.83
CA LEU A 155 -0.69 14.21 -7.70
C LEU A 155 0.61 14.65 -7.01
N GLN A 156 1.58 15.19 -7.74
CA GLN A 156 2.80 15.78 -7.17
C GLN A 156 2.45 16.97 -6.25
N LYS A 157 1.63 17.91 -6.72
CA LYS A 157 1.19 19.07 -5.93
C LYS A 157 0.34 18.64 -4.74
N ALA A 158 -0.55 17.67 -4.94
CA ALA A 158 -1.35 17.10 -3.88
C ALA A 158 -0.48 16.47 -2.79
N SER A 159 0.55 15.71 -3.19
CA SER A 159 1.48 15.08 -2.24
C SER A 159 2.25 16.09 -1.40
N GLU A 160 2.60 17.25 -1.98
CA GLU A 160 3.24 18.35 -1.27
C GLU A 160 2.31 18.97 -0.23
N THR A 161 1.03 19.17 -0.59
CA THR A 161 0.00 19.69 0.32
C THR A 161 -0.29 18.69 1.44
N LEU A 162 -0.53 17.41 1.11
CA LEU A 162 -0.80 16.35 2.08
C LEU A 162 0.35 16.19 3.08
N LYS A 163 1.59 16.32 2.62
CA LYS A 163 2.78 16.26 3.48
C LYS A 163 2.78 17.35 4.57
N GLN A 164 2.27 18.55 4.29
CA GLN A 164 2.13 19.61 5.29
C GLN A 164 1.18 19.20 6.42
N HIS A 165 0.24 18.30 6.12
CA HIS A 165 -0.69 17.71 7.08
C HIS A 165 -0.24 16.34 7.62
N LYS A 166 1.04 15.96 7.42
CA LYS A 166 1.64 14.67 7.82
C LYS A 166 0.96 13.47 7.16
N MET A 167 0.45 13.67 5.94
CA MET A 167 -0.18 12.64 5.12
C MET A 167 0.67 12.32 3.90
N ALA A 168 0.56 11.10 3.41
CA ALA A 168 1.12 10.63 2.14
C ALA A 168 0.03 10.62 1.07
N CYS A 169 0.46 10.78 -0.18
CA CYS A 169 -0.33 10.53 -1.37
C CYS A 169 0.14 9.22 -1.99
N SER A 170 -0.76 8.29 -2.24
CA SER A 170 -0.47 7.09 -3.00
C SER A 170 -1.39 6.96 -4.21
N PHE A 171 -0.99 6.10 -5.15
CA PHE A 171 -1.75 5.81 -6.36
C PHE A 171 -1.98 4.30 -6.47
N HIS A 172 -3.23 3.91 -6.64
CA HIS A 172 -3.64 2.53 -6.89
C HIS A 172 -3.67 2.26 -8.40
N ASN A 173 -2.93 1.25 -8.83
CA ASN A 173 -2.85 0.88 -10.23
C ASN A 173 -4.04 0.04 -10.70
N HIS A 174 -4.32 0.19 -11.99
CA HIS A 174 -5.09 -0.73 -12.81
C HIS A 174 -4.19 -1.29 -13.92
N ALA A 175 -4.77 -2.04 -14.85
CA ALA A 175 -3.99 -2.63 -15.93
C ALA A 175 -3.46 -1.58 -16.93
N VAL A 176 -4.22 -0.51 -17.15
CA VAL A 176 -3.90 0.52 -18.17
C VAL A 176 -2.58 1.23 -17.88
N GLU A 177 -2.20 1.43 -16.63
CA GLU A 177 -0.96 2.10 -16.27
C GLU A 177 0.28 1.30 -16.66
N PHE A 178 0.15 0.00 -16.86
CA PHE A 178 1.24 -0.88 -17.32
C PHE A 178 1.26 -1.11 -18.82
N GLN A 179 0.22 -0.68 -19.55
CA GLN A 179 0.17 -0.81 -21.01
C GLN A 179 1.00 0.30 -21.66
N PRO A 180 2.00 -0.03 -22.50
CA PRO A 180 2.82 0.98 -23.13
C PRO A 180 2.06 1.71 -24.24
N LYS A 181 2.17 3.04 -24.25
CA LYS A 181 1.82 3.91 -25.37
C LYS A 181 3.10 4.51 -25.94
N ASP A 182 3.36 4.32 -27.21
CA ASP A 182 4.60 4.76 -27.88
C ASP A 182 5.88 4.33 -27.10
N GLY A 183 5.86 3.11 -26.54
CA GLY A 183 6.96 2.54 -25.77
C GLY A 183 7.09 3.06 -24.32
N ILE A 184 6.22 3.97 -23.88
CA ILE A 184 6.23 4.56 -22.53
C ILE A 184 5.04 4.00 -21.74
N LYS A 185 5.29 3.47 -20.54
CA LYS A 185 4.22 3.05 -19.63
C LYS A 185 3.76 4.22 -18.78
N PRO A 186 2.46 4.48 -18.64
CA PRO A 186 1.94 5.51 -17.74
C PRO A 186 2.44 5.40 -16.31
N ILE A 187 2.60 4.19 -15.77
CA ILE A 187 3.15 3.98 -14.43
C ILE A 187 4.57 4.57 -14.27
N ASP A 188 5.38 4.55 -15.33
CA ASP A 188 6.73 5.12 -15.32
C ASP A 188 6.69 6.66 -15.31
N ILE A 189 5.62 7.27 -15.87
CA ILE A 189 5.39 8.72 -15.79
C ILE A 189 5.02 9.10 -14.35
N LEU A 190 4.06 8.38 -13.75
CA LEU A 190 3.63 8.58 -12.37
C LEU A 190 4.81 8.39 -11.38
N ALA A 191 5.67 7.40 -11.62
CA ALA A 191 6.80 7.11 -10.74
C ALA A 191 7.88 8.20 -10.72
N LYS A 192 7.90 9.13 -11.69
CA LYS A 192 8.77 10.31 -11.68
C LYS A 192 8.38 11.33 -10.62
N SER A 193 7.11 11.35 -10.17
CA SER A 193 6.68 12.21 -9.07
C SER A 193 7.47 11.89 -7.80
N LYS A 194 8.09 12.90 -7.20
CA LYS A 194 9.05 12.74 -6.09
C LYS A 194 8.42 12.14 -4.84
N ASN A 195 7.22 12.57 -4.49
CA ASN A 195 6.55 12.23 -3.23
C ASN A 195 5.35 11.28 -3.40
N LEU A 196 5.01 10.90 -4.63
CA LEU A 196 3.94 9.95 -4.88
C LEU A 196 4.40 8.54 -4.52
N LEU A 197 3.61 7.84 -3.74
CA LEU A 197 3.79 6.44 -3.40
C LEU A 197 2.81 5.58 -4.19
N PHE A 198 2.99 4.27 -4.14
CA PHE A 198 2.15 3.33 -4.86
C PHE A 198 1.50 2.33 -3.93
N HIS A 199 0.23 2.09 -4.18
CA HIS A 199 -0.56 1.00 -3.70
C HIS A 199 -0.71 0.00 -4.86
N ILE A 200 0.14 -1.01 -4.89
CA ILE A 200 0.20 -1.95 -6.01
C ILE A 200 -0.77 -3.11 -5.82
N ASP A 201 -1.78 -3.20 -6.70
CA ASP A 201 -2.55 -4.44 -6.86
C ASP A 201 -1.69 -5.47 -7.59
N VAL A 202 -1.30 -6.50 -6.85
CA VAL A 202 -0.34 -7.50 -7.33
C VAL A 202 -0.89 -8.28 -8.54
N ASN A 203 -2.14 -8.73 -8.46
CA ASN A 203 -2.73 -9.53 -9.54
C ASN A 203 -3.02 -8.68 -10.78
N VAL A 204 -3.56 -7.46 -10.61
CA VAL A 204 -3.81 -6.54 -11.73
C VAL A 204 -2.50 -6.16 -12.44
N CYS A 205 -1.42 -5.91 -11.68
CA CYS A 205 -0.09 -5.67 -12.23
C CYS A 205 0.38 -6.87 -13.09
N ARG A 206 0.28 -8.10 -12.57
CA ARG A 206 0.68 -9.33 -13.27
C ARG A 206 -0.16 -9.59 -14.52
N ARG A 207 -1.47 -9.42 -14.44
CA ARG A 207 -2.39 -9.57 -15.58
C ARG A 207 -2.17 -8.55 -16.68
N ALA A 208 -1.61 -7.39 -16.35
CA ALA A 208 -1.15 -6.42 -17.33
C ALA A 208 0.20 -6.80 -17.98
N GLY A 209 0.75 -7.97 -17.65
CA GLY A 209 2.04 -8.44 -18.15
C GLY A 209 3.23 -7.79 -17.47
N ALA A 210 3.02 -7.11 -16.33
CA ALA A 210 4.09 -6.51 -15.53
C ALA A 210 4.47 -7.40 -14.34
N ASP A 211 5.70 -7.22 -13.85
CA ASP A 211 6.21 -7.92 -12.68
C ASP A 211 6.28 -6.96 -11.49
N PRO A 212 5.49 -7.19 -10.41
CA PRO A 212 5.52 -6.34 -9.23
C PRO A 212 6.88 -6.34 -8.53
N VAL A 213 7.65 -7.43 -8.60
CA VAL A 213 9.00 -7.50 -8.04
C VAL A 213 9.95 -6.60 -8.83
N ALA A 214 9.89 -6.64 -10.16
CA ALA A 214 10.68 -5.75 -11.03
C ALA A 214 10.32 -4.29 -10.79
N PHE A 215 9.02 -3.95 -10.65
CA PHE A 215 8.56 -2.60 -10.33
C PHE A 215 9.15 -2.09 -9.02
N MET A 216 9.08 -2.88 -7.94
CA MET A 216 9.64 -2.49 -6.64
C MET A 216 11.16 -2.29 -6.68
N LYS A 217 11.87 -3.12 -7.44
CA LYS A 217 13.33 -2.96 -7.66
C LYS A 217 13.68 -1.73 -8.50
N GLN A 218 12.84 -1.39 -9.49
CA GLN A 218 13.04 -0.21 -10.34
C GLN A 218 12.75 1.08 -9.58
N TYR A 219 11.78 1.07 -8.66
CA TYR A 219 11.35 2.24 -7.87
C TYR A 219 11.44 1.98 -6.36
N PRO A 220 12.65 1.82 -5.81
CA PRO A 220 12.83 1.48 -4.40
C PRO A 220 12.23 2.53 -3.47
N GLY A 221 11.57 2.06 -2.40
CA GLY A 221 10.93 2.91 -1.41
C GLY A 221 9.61 3.54 -1.83
N LYS A 222 9.12 3.25 -3.05
CA LYS A 222 7.90 3.85 -3.56
C LYS A 222 6.64 3.00 -3.37
N THR A 223 6.74 1.73 -3.02
CA THR A 223 5.59 0.84 -2.80
C THR A 223 5.19 0.87 -1.33
N GLU A 224 4.23 1.74 -0.99
CA GLU A 224 3.75 1.89 0.39
C GLU A 224 2.93 0.70 0.86
N SER A 225 2.13 0.12 -0.04
CA SER A 225 1.26 -1.01 0.25
C SER A 225 1.10 -1.93 -0.96
N LEU A 226 0.79 -3.18 -0.67
CA LEU A 226 0.35 -4.15 -1.67
C LEU A 226 -1.09 -4.54 -1.39
N LEU A 227 -1.91 -4.53 -2.43
CA LEU A 227 -3.22 -5.17 -2.43
C LEU A 227 -3.02 -6.63 -2.87
N LEU A 228 -3.27 -7.53 -1.93
CA LEU A 228 -3.01 -8.94 -2.09
C LEU A 228 -4.26 -9.62 -2.67
N THR A 229 -4.24 -9.78 -3.97
CA THR A 229 -5.21 -10.58 -4.73
C THR A 229 -4.45 -11.65 -5.48
N ASP A 230 -4.99 -12.84 -5.56
CA ASP A 230 -4.37 -13.94 -6.29
C ASP A 230 -5.22 -14.30 -7.51
N GLY A 231 -4.60 -14.96 -8.46
CA GLY A 231 -5.25 -15.43 -9.67
C GLY A 231 -4.25 -15.87 -10.70
N PRO A 232 -4.68 -16.56 -11.75
CA PRO A 232 -3.88 -16.72 -12.94
C PRO A 232 -3.68 -15.35 -13.59
N ALA A 233 -2.54 -15.15 -14.23
CA ALA A 233 -2.23 -13.89 -14.93
C ALA A 233 -3.22 -13.56 -16.06
N ASP A 234 -3.93 -14.55 -16.56
CA ASP A 234 -4.78 -14.48 -17.76
C ASP A 234 -6.30 -14.50 -17.49
N ASP A 235 -6.78 -14.89 -16.29
CA ASP A 235 -8.22 -14.98 -16.00
C ASP A 235 -8.64 -14.18 -14.76
N ASN A 236 -9.79 -13.49 -14.87
CA ASN A 236 -10.35 -12.63 -13.83
C ASN A 236 -11.68 -13.12 -13.25
N ARG A 237 -12.24 -14.20 -13.79
CA ARG A 237 -13.64 -14.55 -13.51
C ARG A 237 -13.85 -15.26 -12.20
N HIS A 238 -12.85 -15.98 -11.72
CA HIS A 238 -12.88 -16.71 -10.46
C HIS A 238 -11.51 -16.60 -9.77
N ALA A 239 -11.33 -15.54 -8.99
CA ALA A 239 -10.11 -15.39 -8.23
C ALA A 239 -9.98 -16.56 -7.22
N PRO A 240 -8.90 -17.34 -7.27
CA PRO A 240 -8.64 -18.37 -6.26
C PRO A 240 -8.40 -17.73 -4.90
N ALA A 241 -8.49 -18.51 -3.84
CA ALA A 241 -8.07 -18.06 -2.53
C ALA A 241 -6.60 -17.60 -2.58
N LEU A 242 -6.24 -16.63 -1.77
CA LEU A 242 -4.88 -16.13 -1.68
C LEU A 242 -3.88 -17.29 -1.47
N GLY A 243 -2.80 -17.32 -2.22
CA GLY A 243 -1.80 -18.39 -2.21
C GLY A 243 -2.20 -19.68 -2.96
N LYS A 244 -3.34 -19.68 -3.67
CA LYS A 244 -3.78 -20.80 -4.50
C LYS A 244 -3.72 -20.52 -6.00
N GLY A 245 -3.32 -19.30 -6.37
CA GLY A 245 -3.01 -18.91 -7.73
C GLY A 245 -1.56 -19.19 -8.11
N ASP A 246 -1.07 -18.44 -9.08
CA ASP A 246 0.29 -18.57 -9.62
C ASP A 246 1.23 -17.41 -9.22
N THR A 247 0.81 -16.57 -8.26
CA THR A 247 1.62 -15.45 -7.78
C THR A 247 2.83 -15.96 -6.96
N PRO A 248 4.07 -15.55 -7.29
CA PRO A 248 5.25 -15.93 -6.53
C PRO A 248 5.36 -15.14 -5.22
N TRP A 249 4.46 -15.40 -4.27
CA TRP A 249 4.28 -14.61 -3.04
C TRP A 249 5.57 -14.43 -2.25
N LYS A 250 6.38 -15.48 -2.16
CA LYS A 250 7.67 -15.42 -1.45
C LYS A 250 8.57 -14.31 -1.99
N ASP A 251 8.66 -14.18 -3.32
CA ASP A 251 9.51 -13.17 -3.96
C ASP A 251 8.88 -11.79 -3.87
N VAL A 252 7.54 -11.72 -3.97
CA VAL A 252 6.77 -10.47 -3.81
C VAL A 252 6.97 -9.90 -2.40
N PHE A 253 6.78 -10.69 -1.35
CA PHE A 253 7.00 -10.24 0.04
C PHE A 253 8.46 -9.87 0.29
N ALA A 254 9.41 -10.68 -0.18
CA ALA A 254 10.83 -10.39 -0.03
C ALA A 254 11.21 -9.04 -0.68
N ALA A 255 10.69 -8.73 -1.87
CA ALA A 255 10.94 -7.46 -2.53
C ALA A 255 10.24 -6.31 -1.80
N ALA A 256 8.98 -6.48 -1.38
CA ALA A 256 8.23 -5.46 -0.65
C ALA A 256 8.94 -5.04 0.65
N GLU A 257 9.42 -6.01 1.41
CA GLU A 257 10.03 -5.80 2.72
C GLU A 257 11.49 -5.34 2.63
N SER A 258 12.23 -5.68 1.55
CA SER A 258 13.63 -5.28 1.41
C SER A 258 13.81 -3.94 0.69
N VAL A 259 13.14 -3.75 -0.45
CA VAL A 259 13.34 -2.57 -1.31
C VAL A 259 12.06 -1.78 -1.58
N GLY A 260 10.87 -2.37 -1.45
CA GLY A 260 9.59 -1.73 -1.80
C GLY A 260 9.27 -0.51 -0.94
N GLY A 261 9.55 -0.59 0.36
CA GLY A 261 9.21 0.46 1.33
C GLY A 261 7.85 0.25 1.98
N ILE A 262 7.40 -1.02 2.02
CA ILE A 262 6.08 -1.44 2.49
C ILE A 262 5.78 -0.96 3.92
N LYS A 263 4.57 -0.48 4.14
CA LYS A 263 4.06 -0.07 5.45
C LYS A 263 2.92 -0.95 5.94
N TYR A 264 2.11 -1.48 5.03
CA TYR A 264 0.98 -2.36 5.34
C TYR A 264 0.62 -3.20 4.12
N TYR A 265 -0.04 -4.33 4.37
CA TYR A 265 -0.69 -5.14 3.37
C TYR A 265 -2.20 -4.96 3.44
N LEU A 266 -2.88 -5.07 2.30
CA LEU A 266 -4.33 -5.05 2.22
C LEU A 266 -4.81 -6.30 1.52
N LEU A 267 -5.82 -6.93 2.08
CA LEU A 267 -6.52 -8.04 1.44
C LEU A 267 -7.78 -7.51 0.76
N THR A 268 -8.08 -8.06 -0.38
CA THR A 268 -9.37 -7.90 -1.06
C THR A 268 -9.66 -9.15 -1.87
N HIS A 269 -10.90 -9.33 -2.23
CA HIS A 269 -11.30 -10.46 -3.05
C HIS A 269 -12.43 -10.07 -4.00
N GLY A 270 -12.45 -10.70 -5.17
CA GLY A 270 -13.55 -10.63 -6.11
C GLY A 270 -14.68 -11.59 -5.75
N ALA A 271 -15.56 -11.87 -6.70
CA ALA A 271 -16.64 -12.81 -6.52
C ALA A 271 -16.13 -14.24 -6.26
N THR A 272 -16.72 -14.92 -5.27
CA THR A 272 -16.48 -16.33 -4.95
C THR A 272 -17.82 -17.02 -4.65
N GLU A 273 -17.79 -18.34 -4.43
CA GLU A 273 -18.95 -19.09 -3.96
C GLU A 273 -19.28 -18.86 -2.47
N LEU A 274 -18.31 -18.30 -1.72
CA LEU A 274 -18.49 -17.97 -0.30
C LEU A 274 -19.13 -16.60 -0.13
N THR A 275 -19.71 -16.36 1.04
CA THR A 275 -20.11 -15.00 1.42
C THR A 275 -18.90 -14.08 1.53
N PRO A 276 -19.06 -12.76 1.39
CA PRO A 276 -17.93 -11.83 1.49
C PRO A 276 -17.15 -11.98 2.81
N LEU A 277 -17.83 -12.08 3.94
CA LEU A 277 -17.17 -12.23 5.26
C LEU A 277 -16.43 -13.58 5.39
N GLU A 278 -17.00 -14.68 4.87
CA GLU A 278 -16.30 -15.98 4.84
C GLU A 278 -15.07 -15.93 3.93
N THR A 279 -15.18 -15.25 2.80
CA THR A 279 -14.08 -15.08 1.84
C THR A 279 -12.91 -14.35 2.48
N VAL A 280 -13.13 -13.17 3.09
CA VAL A 280 -12.06 -12.39 3.68
C VAL A 280 -11.46 -13.04 4.92
N LYS A 281 -12.24 -13.83 5.67
CA LYS A 281 -11.72 -14.65 6.77
C LYS A 281 -10.74 -15.69 6.24
N ARG A 282 -11.13 -16.45 5.23
CA ARG A 282 -10.28 -17.45 4.57
C ARG A 282 -9.00 -16.81 4.03
N ASP A 283 -9.09 -15.64 3.38
CA ASP A 283 -7.93 -14.99 2.79
C ASP A 283 -6.95 -14.48 3.85
N LEU A 284 -7.43 -14.04 5.01
CA LEU A 284 -6.55 -13.71 6.13
C LEU A 284 -5.83 -14.95 6.70
N GLU A 285 -6.52 -16.08 6.78
CA GLU A 285 -5.91 -17.36 7.17
C GLU A 285 -4.83 -17.79 6.17
N GLN A 286 -5.11 -17.68 4.87
CA GLN A 286 -4.13 -17.97 3.82
C GLN A 286 -2.95 -17.01 3.86
N TYR A 287 -3.18 -15.70 4.06
CA TYR A 287 -2.09 -14.73 4.24
C TYR A 287 -1.12 -15.15 5.36
N LYS A 288 -1.65 -15.55 6.51
CA LYS A 288 -0.83 -16.02 7.63
C LYS A 288 0.00 -17.26 7.29
N LEU A 289 -0.48 -18.11 6.39
CA LEU A 289 0.25 -19.32 5.95
C LEU A 289 1.36 -18.98 4.94
N ILE A 290 1.14 -18.06 4.01
CA ILE A 290 2.09 -17.77 2.93
C ILE A 290 3.12 -16.69 3.30
N HIS A 291 2.78 -15.81 4.24
CA HIS A 291 3.70 -14.75 4.69
C HIS A 291 4.62 -15.21 5.82
N GLY A 292 4.21 -16.17 6.65
CA GLY A 292 5.00 -16.82 7.72
C GLY A 292 5.09 -16.00 8.97
#